data_8b0b3d003c07466285914dbd21a5ea3e
#
_entry.id   8b0b3d003c07466285914dbd21a5ea3e
#
_cell.length_a   1.000
_cell.length_b   1.000
_cell.length_c   1.000
_cell.angle_alpha   90.00
_cell.angle_beta   90.00
_cell.angle_gamma   90.00
#
_symmetry.space_group_name_H-M   'P 1'
#
loop_
_entity.id
_entity.type
_entity.pdbx_description
1 polymer ?
#
loop_
_entity_poly.entity_id
_entity_poly.type
_entity_poly.pdbx_seq_one_letter_code
_entity_poly.pdbx_strand_id
1 'polypeptide(L)'
;MTYAAQPQHNVQALKFRHERTTIVIPCYNEASRLHLEVFLNFGRQHPDISFVFVDDGSKDLTINLLCGAMAALPAQIDVLMMARNAGKAEAVRHGLKFAAKRGDKYIGFLDADLATPLYAINDFISVADRLHNIDVVFGSRAGGLGRSVYRDFHRKMISLVCATMGRMATGLALKDTQCGAKLFRNTPHLRTCLAAPFTAGWLFDVELFLRISNPEKKTRKNFFEYPVLEWTEVPGSNIKFSDVINGGLSMMSLILNQWKIRAKFHDGRKQLPSNTRQVLRCGDSLTLQSLKSMETLVDETKDFIILDFSKVKSLGPSVFTTLTEICENFRLQGKEPYIYLPDIDDILSAARRSSLTTLFDCRVQNSKPVAFQGNNRLSLVQT
;
A
#
# COMPACT_ATOMS: atom_id res chain seq x y z
N MET A 1 -17.70 24.00 49.02
CA MET A 1 -17.61 22.75 48.22
C MET A 1 -17.49 23.13 46.78
N THR A 2 -16.26 23.12 46.27
CA THR A 2 -15.91 23.54 44.92
C THR A 2 -15.83 22.29 44.05
N TYR A 3 -16.73 22.14 43.09
CA TYR A 3 -16.68 21.07 42.09
C TYR A 3 -15.57 21.38 41.12
N ALA A 4 -14.54 20.52 41.10
CA ALA A 4 -13.48 20.55 40.08
C ALA A 4 -14.03 20.05 38.76
N ALA A 5 -13.96 20.89 37.74
CA ALA A 5 -14.29 20.53 36.35
C ALA A 5 -13.26 19.52 35.82
N GLN A 6 -13.71 18.36 35.38
CA GLN A 6 -12.88 17.38 34.66
C GLN A 6 -12.59 17.87 33.24
N PRO A 7 -11.39 17.62 32.71
CA PRO A 7 -11.02 18.10 31.38
C PRO A 7 -11.70 17.26 30.28
N GLN A 8 -12.66 17.87 29.57
CA GLN A 8 -13.36 17.27 28.41
C GLN A 8 -12.54 17.30 27.10
N HIS A 9 -11.23 17.56 27.16
CA HIS A 9 -10.44 17.85 25.96
C HIS A 9 -9.91 16.63 25.19
N ASN A 10 -10.08 15.39 25.67
CA ASN A 10 -9.38 14.25 25.05
C ASN A 10 -10.18 13.45 24.01
N VAL A 11 -11.51 13.52 24.03
CA VAL A 11 -12.34 12.70 23.12
C VAL A 11 -12.47 13.33 21.73
N GLN A 12 -12.49 14.67 21.63
CA GLN A 12 -12.58 15.38 20.36
C GLN A 12 -11.26 15.30 19.57
N ALA A 13 -10.11 15.39 20.24
CA ALA A 13 -8.80 15.28 19.58
C ALA A 13 -8.54 13.89 18.98
N LEU A 14 -9.04 12.82 19.58
CA LEU A 14 -8.94 11.46 19.05
C LEU A 14 -9.84 11.24 17.81
N LYS A 15 -11.02 11.85 17.78
CA LYS A 15 -11.95 11.75 16.65
C LYS A 15 -11.43 12.45 15.39
N PHE A 16 -10.73 13.58 15.54
CA PHE A 16 -10.13 14.33 14.45
C PHE A 16 -8.88 13.64 13.86
N ARG A 17 -8.14 12.83 14.63
CA ARG A 17 -6.96 12.11 14.11
C ARG A 17 -7.29 11.07 13.05
N HIS A 18 -8.47 10.46 13.07
CA HIS A 18 -8.86 9.44 12.09
C HIS A 18 -9.27 9.99 10.71
N GLU A 19 -9.46 11.29 10.58
CA GLU A 19 -9.84 11.92 9.30
C GLU A 19 -8.69 12.66 8.61
N ARG A 20 -7.51 12.71 9.22
CA ARG A 20 -6.33 13.39 8.67
C ARG A 20 -5.75 12.67 7.46
N THR A 21 -5.09 13.46 6.62
CA THR A 21 -4.34 13.01 5.45
C THR A 21 -2.88 13.43 5.59
N THR A 22 -1.95 12.52 5.36
CA THR A 22 -0.52 12.85 5.28
C THR A 22 0.02 12.63 3.87
N ILE A 23 0.65 13.65 3.31
CA ILE A 23 1.27 13.64 1.98
C ILE A 23 2.79 13.66 2.11
N VAL A 24 3.43 12.67 1.52
CA VAL A 24 4.89 12.54 1.45
C VAL A 24 5.42 13.31 0.26
N ILE A 25 6.45 14.13 0.47
CA ILE A 25 7.13 14.92 -0.55
C ILE A 25 8.59 14.49 -0.61
N PRO A 26 9.00 13.63 -1.57
CA PRO A 26 10.40 13.24 -1.72
C PRO A 26 11.21 14.40 -2.30
N CYS A 27 12.34 14.72 -1.67
CA CYS A 27 13.22 15.82 -2.05
C CYS A 27 14.66 15.32 -2.22
N TYR A 28 15.32 15.74 -3.29
CA TYR A 28 16.75 15.54 -3.50
C TYR A 28 17.35 16.65 -4.31
N ASN A 29 18.19 17.50 -3.69
CA ASN A 29 18.80 18.69 -4.30
C ASN A 29 17.76 19.63 -4.92
N GLU A 30 16.74 19.98 -4.14
CA GLU A 30 15.60 20.78 -4.56
C GLU A 30 15.71 22.25 -4.15
N ALA A 31 16.82 22.69 -3.53
CA ALA A 31 16.94 24.03 -2.94
C ALA A 31 16.62 25.18 -3.91
N SER A 32 16.91 24.99 -5.20
CA SER A 32 16.70 26.05 -6.21
C SER A 32 15.30 26.10 -6.81
N ARG A 33 14.45 25.04 -6.59
CA ARG A 33 13.15 24.90 -7.27
C ARG A 33 12.01 24.54 -6.35
N LEU A 34 12.28 24.26 -5.05
CA LEU A 34 11.26 23.92 -4.07
C LEU A 34 10.50 25.18 -3.63
N HIS A 35 9.24 25.29 -4.01
CA HIS A 35 8.36 26.40 -3.67
C HIS A 35 7.68 26.20 -2.31
N LEU A 36 8.45 26.26 -1.20
CA LEU A 36 7.97 25.97 0.16
C LEU A 36 6.77 26.82 0.58
N GLU A 37 6.72 28.10 0.18
CA GLU A 37 5.60 28.97 0.51
C GLU A 37 4.25 28.46 0.01
N VAL A 38 4.24 27.73 -1.11
CA VAL A 38 3.01 27.10 -1.63
C VAL A 38 2.52 26.01 -0.67
N PHE A 39 3.42 25.19 -0.14
CA PHE A 39 3.09 24.16 0.85
C PHE A 39 2.66 24.75 2.18
N LEU A 40 3.36 25.79 2.66
CA LEU A 40 3.03 26.47 3.91
C LEU A 40 1.64 27.12 3.84
N ASN A 41 1.35 27.83 2.76
CA ASN A 41 0.07 28.50 2.56
C ASN A 41 -1.07 27.48 2.42
N PHE A 42 -0.83 26.38 1.68
CA PHE A 42 -1.82 25.31 1.57
C PHE A 42 -2.07 24.64 2.93
N GLY A 43 -1.02 24.33 3.70
CA GLY A 43 -1.14 23.72 5.03
C GLY A 43 -1.94 24.62 6.00
N ARG A 44 -1.70 25.93 6.01
CA ARG A 44 -2.49 26.88 6.82
C ARG A 44 -3.97 26.89 6.47
N GLN A 45 -4.32 26.68 5.19
CA GLN A 45 -5.70 26.63 4.71
C GLN A 45 -6.37 25.27 4.95
N HIS A 46 -5.57 24.19 5.10
CA HIS A 46 -6.02 22.81 5.24
C HIS A 46 -5.41 22.14 6.48
N PRO A 47 -5.92 22.46 7.70
CA PRO A 47 -5.33 21.94 8.96
C PRO A 47 -5.45 20.44 9.14
N ASP A 48 -6.26 19.75 8.37
CA ASP A 48 -6.44 18.30 8.28
C ASP A 48 -5.41 17.61 7.37
N ILE A 49 -4.62 18.38 6.61
CA ILE A 49 -3.57 17.85 5.73
C ILE A 49 -2.20 18.16 6.34
N SER A 50 -1.35 17.12 6.42
CA SER A 50 0.04 17.22 6.88
C SER A 50 0.99 16.81 5.76
N PHE A 51 2.21 17.36 5.78
CA PHE A 51 3.27 17.03 4.85
C PHE A 51 4.43 16.34 5.58
N VAL A 52 4.99 15.33 4.96
CA VAL A 52 6.24 14.69 5.37
C VAL A 52 7.24 14.86 4.24
N PHE A 53 8.12 15.83 4.38
CA PHE A 53 9.23 15.99 3.46
C PHE A 53 10.30 14.96 3.75
N VAL A 54 10.73 14.23 2.73
CA VAL A 54 11.79 13.22 2.86
C VAL A 54 13.00 13.69 2.07
N ASP A 55 14.03 14.12 2.78
CA ASP A 55 15.31 14.46 2.18
C ASP A 55 16.11 13.20 1.87
N ASP A 56 16.29 12.89 0.60
CA ASP A 56 17.01 11.70 0.12
C ASP A 56 18.53 11.95 0.06
N GLY A 57 19.09 12.49 1.15
CA GLY A 57 20.54 12.75 1.28
C GLY A 57 21.02 13.85 0.36
N SER A 58 20.33 15.00 0.33
CA SER A 58 20.73 16.18 -0.45
C SER A 58 22.10 16.71 -0.05
N LYS A 59 22.78 17.33 -1.03
CA LYS A 59 24.10 17.93 -0.86
C LYS A 59 24.06 19.47 -0.95
N ASP A 60 22.89 20.03 -1.22
CA ASP A 60 22.63 21.46 -1.29
C ASP A 60 21.90 21.97 -0.03
N LEU A 61 21.33 23.14 -0.07
CA LEU A 61 20.61 23.76 1.05
C LEU A 61 19.17 23.20 1.24
N THR A 62 18.79 22.13 0.57
CA THR A 62 17.43 21.56 0.66
C THR A 62 17.03 21.30 2.11
N ILE A 63 17.88 20.62 2.90
CA ILE A 63 17.56 20.30 4.29
C ILE A 63 17.34 21.55 5.15
N ASN A 64 18.12 22.61 4.94
CA ASN A 64 17.96 23.87 5.67
C ASN A 64 16.58 24.49 5.41
N LEU A 65 16.14 24.49 4.15
CA LEU A 65 14.83 24.99 3.75
C LEU A 65 13.71 24.15 4.37
N LEU A 66 13.82 22.83 4.36
CA LEU A 66 12.84 21.92 4.95
C LEU A 66 12.73 22.09 6.46
N CYS A 67 13.85 22.26 7.17
CA CYS A 67 13.85 22.56 8.61
C CYS A 67 13.18 23.90 8.91
N GLY A 68 13.40 24.91 8.06
CA GLY A 68 12.70 26.19 8.15
C GLY A 68 11.19 26.05 8.01
N ALA A 69 10.74 25.27 7.03
CA ALA A 69 9.31 25.00 6.83
C ALA A 69 8.69 24.25 8.02
N MET A 70 9.38 23.25 8.57
CA MET A 70 8.95 22.54 9.77
C MET A 70 8.83 23.49 10.97
N ALA A 71 9.78 24.41 11.15
CA ALA A 71 9.71 25.39 12.23
C ALA A 71 8.55 26.39 12.03
N ALA A 72 8.20 26.72 10.78
CA ALA A 72 7.11 27.63 10.45
C ALA A 72 5.72 27.00 10.61
N LEU A 73 5.58 25.65 10.49
CA LEU A 73 4.30 24.95 10.59
C LEU A 73 4.47 23.58 11.28
N PRO A 74 4.91 23.54 12.56
CA PRO A 74 5.34 22.31 13.24
C PRO A 74 4.21 21.30 13.49
N ALA A 75 2.94 21.73 13.46
CA ALA A 75 1.79 20.85 13.62
C ALA A 75 1.48 20.01 12.38
N GLN A 76 1.97 20.41 11.20
CA GLN A 76 1.60 19.80 9.93
C GLN A 76 2.80 19.39 9.07
N ILE A 77 4.01 19.83 9.38
CA ILE A 77 5.21 19.51 8.61
C ILE A 77 6.18 18.70 9.44
N ASP A 78 6.53 17.53 8.95
CA ASP A 78 7.62 16.69 9.42
C ASP A 78 8.72 16.61 8.36
N VAL A 79 9.96 16.45 8.81
CA VAL A 79 11.12 16.26 7.92
C VAL A 79 11.82 14.95 8.29
N LEU A 80 11.96 14.06 7.32
CA LEU A 80 12.76 12.84 7.44
C LEU A 80 14.04 13.00 6.63
N MET A 81 15.18 12.75 7.26
CA MET A 81 16.50 12.76 6.61
C MET A 81 16.98 11.35 6.38
N MET A 82 17.31 11.01 5.14
CA MET A 82 17.98 9.76 4.81
C MET A 82 19.50 9.96 4.87
N ALA A 83 20.21 8.97 5.40
CA ALA A 83 21.67 9.06 5.58
C ALA A 83 22.44 9.17 4.25
N ARG A 84 21.85 8.71 3.15
CA ARG A 84 22.40 8.77 1.79
C ARG A 84 21.30 8.72 0.76
N ASN A 85 21.57 9.16 -0.45
CA ASN A 85 20.65 9.02 -1.57
C ASN A 85 20.39 7.52 -1.84
N ALA A 86 19.13 7.14 -1.72
CA ALA A 86 18.62 5.81 -2.01
C ALA A 86 17.62 5.81 -3.18
N GLY A 87 17.32 6.98 -3.72
CA GLY A 87 16.41 7.21 -4.83
C GLY A 87 14.97 7.46 -4.40
N LYS A 88 14.22 8.13 -5.29
CA LYS A 88 12.84 8.55 -5.07
C LYS A 88 11.93 7.43 -4.53
N ALA A 89 12.08 6.21 -5.04
CA ALA A 89 11.30 5.05 -4.63
C ALA A 89 11.42 4.79 -3.12
N GLU A 90 12.65 4.77 -2.60
CA GLU A 90 12.90 4.52 -1.18
C GLU A 90 12.54 5.73 -0.32
N ALA A 91 12.77 6.95 -0.79
CA ALA A 91 12.31 8.15 -0.10
C ALA A 91 10.78 8.14 0.09
N VAL A 92 10.03 7.85 -0.97
CA VAL A 92 8.56 7.69 -0.91
C VAL A 92 8.17 6.57 0.04
N ARG A 93 8.82 5.40 -0.05
CA ARG A 93 8.53 4.26 0.82
C ARG A 93 8.77 4.59 2.30
N HIS A 94 9.88 5.20 2.63
CA HIS A 94 10.19 5.62 4.00
C HIS A 94 9.18 6.64 4.53
N GLY A 95 8.82 7.63 3.73
CA GLY A 95 7.81 8.62 4.08
C GLY A 95 6.43 7.99 4.30
N LEU A 96 5.98 7.11 3.39
CA LEU A 96 4.69 6.42 3.53
C LEU A 96 4.65 5.49 4.74
N LYS A 97 5.76 4.80 5.06
CA LYS A 97 5.85 3.99 6.30
C LYS A 97 5.76 4.86 7.55
N PHE A 98 6.37 6.03 7.55
CA PHE A 98 6.27 6.99 8.65
C PHE A 98 4.82 7.50 8.78
N ALA A 99 4.23 7.96 7.68
CA ALA A 99 2.84 8.45 7.63
C ALA A 99 1.84 7.37 8.09
N ALA A 100 2.04 6.12 7.69
CA ALA A 100 1.15 5.01 8.05
C ALA A 100 1.09 4.76 9.57
N LYS A 101 2.18 5.04 10.29
CA LYS A 101 2.24 4.90 11.77
C LYS A 101 1.48 5.99 12.51
N ARG A 102 1.19 7.12 11.87
CA ARG A 102 0.44 8.24 12.47
C ARG A 102 -1.04 7.90 12.70
N GLY A 103 -1.55 6.89 12.01
CA GLY A 103 -2.95 6.48 12.10
C GLY A 103 -3.90 7.35 11.27
N ASP A 104 -3.38 8.19 10.36
CA ASP A 104 -4.18 9.01 9.47
C ASP A 104 -5.03 8.13 8.53
N LYS A 105 -6.20 8.63 8.12
CA LYS A 105 -7.15 7.91 7.26
C LYS A 105 -6.59 7.66 5.88
N TYR A 106 -5.94 8.69 5.33
CA TYR A 106 -5.30 8.64 4.04
C TYR A 106 -3.83 9.00 4.15
N ILE A 107 -3.01 8.33 3.37
CA ILE A 107 -1.61 8.67 3.17
C ILE A 107 -1.33 8.72 1.67
N GLY A 108 -0.44 9.60 1.25
CA GLY A 108 -0.16 9.73 -0.18
C GLY A 108 1.23 10.28 -0.43
N PHE A 109 1.56 10.48 -1.69
CA PHE A 109 2.75 11.26 -2.06
C PHE A 109 2.46 12.17 -3.24
N LEU A 110 3.21 13.25 -3.30
CA LEU A 110 3.21 14.22 -4.37
C LEU A 110 4.65 14.61 -4.70
N ASP A 111 4.94 14.87 -5.97
CA ASP A 111 6.26 15.35 -6.39
C ASP A 111 6.52 16.77 -5.88
N ALA A 112 7.77 17.04 -5.47
CA ALA A 112 8.17 18.32 -4.87
C ALA A 112 8.08 19.50 -5.85
N ASP A 113 8.11 19.23 -7.16
CA ASP A 113 8.13 20.21 -8.23
C ASP A 113 6.76 20.85 -8.54
N LEU A 114 5.71 20.40 -7.85
CA LEU A 114 4.33 20.89 -8.04
C LEU A 114 3.80 20.79 -9.47
N ALA A 115 4.36 19.88 -10.29
CA ALA A 115 3.83 19.58 -11.62
C ALA A 115 2.35 19.20 -11.58
N THR A 116 1.92 18.54 -10.48
CA THR A 116 0.51 18.40 -10.08
C THR A 116 0.23 19.39 -8.95
N PRO A 117 -0.74 20.28 -9.09
CA PRO A 117 -1.07 21.27 -8.05
C PRO A 117 -1.57 20.63 -6.75
N LEU A 118 -1.32 21.27 -5.60
CA LEU A 118 -1.71 20.78 -4.27
C LEU A 118 -3.23 20.59 -4.12
N TYR A 119 -4.06 21.38 -4.79
CA TYR A 119 -5.52 21.22 -4.71
C TYR A 119 -6.01 19.84 -5.20
N ALA A 120 -5.24 19.14 -6.04
CA ALA A 120 -5.56 17.78 -6.45
C ALA A 120 -5.68 16.81 -5.25
N ILE A 121 -5.03 17.12 -4.13
CA ILE A 121 -5.14 16.35 -2.88
C ILE A 121 -6.59 16.36 -2.39
N ASN A 122 -7.25 17.52 -2.39
CA ASN A 122 -8.65 17.66 -1.97
C ASN A 122 -9.60 16.86 -2.88
N ASP A 123 -9.32 16.87 -4.19
CA ASP A 123 -10.09 16.09 -5.16
C ASP A 123 -9.94 14.59 -4.89
N PHE A 124 -8.71 14.12 -4.62
CA PHE A 124 -8.43 12.72 -4.32
C PHE A 124 -9.12 12.28 -3.03
N ILE A 125 -9.08 13.11 -1.98
CA ILE A 125 -9.78 12.85 -0.71
C ILE A 125 -11.29 12.76 -0.97
N SER A 126 -11.85 13.70 -1.72
CA SER A 126 -13.28 13.72 -2.06
C SER A 126 -13.72 12.46 -2.81
N VAL A 127 -12.90 11.96 -3.75
CA VAL A 127 -13.16 10.69 -4.45
C VAL A 127 -13.11 9.52 -3.48
N ALA A 128 -12.06 9.44 -2.65
CA ALA A 128 -11.87 8.34 -1.71
C ALA A 128 -12.95 8.30 -0.61
N ASP A 129 -13.50 9.46 -0.22
CA ASP A 129 -14.59 9.56 0.74
C ASP A 129 -15.95 9.15 0.14
N ARG A 130 -16.21 9.56 -1.10
CA ARG A 130 -17.48 9.20 -1.80
C ARG A 130 -17.50 7.74 -2.22
N LEU A 131 -16.35 7.19 -2.61
CA LEU A 131 -16.22 5.83 -3.12
C LEU A 131 -15.55 4.94 -2.07
N HIS A 132 -16.31 4.47 -1.09
CA HIS A 132 -15.78 3.69 0.05
C HIS A 132 -15.03 2.41 -0.32
N ASN A 133 -15.23 1.90 -1.53
CA ASN A 133 -14.54 0.72 -2.05
C ASN A 133 -13.22 1.05 -2.77
N ILE A 134 -12.83 2.32 -2.83
CA ILE A 134 -11.56 2.75 -3.42
C ILE A 134 -10.48 2.84 -2.35
N ASP A 135 -9.39 2.13 -2.58
CA ASP A 135 -8.21 2.14 -1.71
C ASP A 135 -7.08 3.01 -2.28
N VAL A 136 -7.07 3.22 -3.60
CA VAL A 136 -6.04 3.99 -4.31
C VAL A 136 -6.69 4.99 -5.25
N VAL A 137 -6.38 6.28 -5.07
CA VAL A 137 -6.67 7.35 -6.03
C VAL A 137 -5.35 7.88 -6.55
N PHE A 138 -5.19 7.95 -7.86
CA PHE A 138 -3.94 8.43 -8.47
C PHE A 138 -4.23 9.36 -9.64
N GLY A 139 -3.36 10.34 -9.82
CA GLY A 139 -3.47 11.29 -10.91
C GLY A 139 -3.22 10.66 -12.27
N SER A 140 -3.90 11.17 -13.29
CA SER A 140 -3.68 10.81 -14.69
C SER A 140 -3.53 12.06 -15.52
N ARG A 141 -2.44 12.09 -16.28
CA ARG A 141 -2.12 13.16 -17.22
C ARG A 141 -2.69 12.86 -18.62
N ALA A 142 -3.66 11.96 -18.71
CA ALA A 142 -4.34 11.68 -19.95
C ALA A 142 -5.11 12.92 -20.44
N GLY A 143 -4.75 13.42 -21.63
CA GLY A 143 -5.38 14.58 -22.23
C GLY A 143 -6.89 14.42 -22.43
N GLY A 144 -7.62 15.52 -22.39
CA GLY A 144 -9.07 15.58 -22.61
C GLY A 144 -9.55 17.00 -22.76
N LEU A 145 -10.80 17.20 -23.16
CA LEU A 145 -11.43 18.53 -23.28
C LEU A 145 -11.37 19.27 -21.93
N GLY A 146 -10.92 20.52 -21.94
CA GLY A 146 -10.83 21.38 -20.75
C GLY A 146 -9.63 21.13 -19.84
N ARG A 147 -8.57 20.46 -20.33
CA ARG A 147 -7.35 20.17 -19.54
C ARG A 147 -6.11 20.73 -20.21
N SER A 148 -5.26 21.38 -19.40
CA SER A 148 -3.97 21.91 -19.82
C SER A 148 -2.85 20.94 -19.42
N VAL A 149 -2.51 20.00 -20.32
CA VAL A 149 -1.44 19.01 -20.12
C VAL A 149 -0.41 19.15 -21.23
N TYR A 150 0.75 19.74 -20.88
CA TYR A 150 1.89 19.86 -21.79
C TYR A 150 2.90 18.75 -21.54
N ARG A 151 3.25 18.00 -22.60
CA ARG A 151 4.20 16.87 -22.52
C ARG A 151 5.00 16.73 -23.80
N ASP A 152 6.30 16.46 -23.65
CA ASP A 152 7.17 16.09 -24.75
C ASP A 152 6.81 14.71 -25.34
N PHE A 153 7.06 14.55 -26.64
CA PHE A 153 6.75 13.31 -27.37
C PHE A 153 7.45 12.09 -26.75
N HIS A 154 8.74 12.19 -26.40
CA HIS A 154 9.50 11.10 -25.78
C HIS A 154 8.89 10.65 -24.45
N ARG A 155 8.43 11.58 -23.62
CA ARG A 155 7.76 11.25 -22.35
C ARG A 155 6.38 10.61 -22.55
N LYS A 156 5.66 10.96 -23.61
CA LYS A 156 4.42 10.27 -23.98
C LYS A 156 4.68 8.80 -24.30
N MET A 157 5.75 8.49 -25.05
CA MET A 157 6.13 7.12 -25.38
C MET A 157 6.53 6.31 -24.14
N ILE A 158 7.37 6.87 -23.26
CA ILE A 158 7.74 6.23 -21.99
C ILE A 158 6.49 5.95 -21.14
N SER A 159 5.61 6.92 -21.01
CA SER A 159 4.35 6.76 -20.27
C SER A 159 3.46 5.65 -20.83
N LEU A 160 3.39 5.50 -22.17
CA LEU A 160 2.64 4.43 -22.81
C LEU A 160 3.24 3.04 -22.51
N VAL A 161 4.57 2.93 -22.53
CA VAL A 161 5.28 1.69 -22.14
C VAL A 161 4.98 1.35 -20.69
N CYS A 162 5.11 2.33 -19.77
CA CYS A 162 4.83 2.12 -18.34
C CYS A 162 3.36 1.76 -18.08
N ALA A 163 2.42 2.41 -18.76
CA ALA A 163 1.00 2.06 -18.65
C ALA A 163 0.73 0.65 -19.18
N THR A 164 1.41 0.24 -20.26
CA THR A 164 1.29 -1.12 -20.79
C THR A 164 1.85 -2.15 -19.81
N MET A 165 3.05 -1.90 -19.26
CA MET A 165 3.62 -2.75 -18.20
C MET A 165 2.72 -2.80 -16.96
N GLY A 166 2.17 -1.66 -16.55
CA GLY A 166 1.22 -1.58 -15.44
C GLY A 166 -0.02 -2.43 -15.70
N ARG A 167 -0.59 -2.37 -16.91
CA ARG A 167 -1.72 -3.21 -17.32
C ARG A 167 -1.39 -4.70 -17.29
N MET A 168 -0.23 -5.07 -17.81
CA MET A 168 0.24 -6.47 -17.81
C MET A 168 0.48 -6.98 -16.37
N ALA A 169 1.07 -6.14 -15.51
CA ALA A 169 1.39 -6.48 -14.14
C ALA A 169 0.14 -6.62 -13.27
N THR A 170 -0.75 -5.64 -13.31
CA THR A 170 -1.89 -5.53 -12.40
C THR A 170 -3.18 -6.12 -12.95
N GLY A 171 -3.29 -6.26 -14.28
CA GLY A 171 -4.55 -6.59 -14.95
C GLY A 171 -5.56 -5.45 -14.97
N LEU A 172 -5.15 -4.23 -14.55
CA LEU A 172 -5.99 -3.04 -14.50
C LEU A 172 -5.86 -2.22 -15.80
N ALA A 173 -6.94 -1.57 -16.23
CA ALA A 173 -6.94 -0.72 -17.43
C ALA A 173 -6.41 0.69 -17.12
N LEU A 174 -5.16 0.77 -16.60
CA LEU A 174 -4.50 2.02 -16.23
C LEU A 174 -4.03 2.78 -17.49
N LYS A 175 -4.22 4.10 -17.50
CA LYS A 175 -3.78 4.99 -18.59
C LYS A 175 -2.47 5.70 -18.26
N ASP A 176 -2.28 6.08 -16.98
CA ASP A 176 -1.09 6.79 -16.53
C ASP A 176 -0.67 6.32 -15.12
N THR A 177 0.34 5.48 -15.03
CA THR A 177 0.87 5.00 -13.75
C THR A 177 1.95 5.91 -13.16
N GLN A 178 2.48 6.85 -13.98
CA GLN A 178 3.67 7.64 -13.65
C GLN A 178 3.36 9.09 -13.25
N CYS A 179 2.08 9.43 -13.01
CA CYS A 179 1.75 10.70 -12.41
C CYS A 179 2.24 10.73 -10.95
N GLY A 180 3.02 11.75 -10.59
CA GLY A 180 3.64 11.91 -9.28
C GLY A 180 2.68 12.29 -8.15
N ALA A 181 1.39 12.02 -8.28
CA ALA A 181 0.38 12.30 -7.27
C ALA A 181 -0.47 11.05 -7.01
N LYS A 182 -0.43 10.54 -5.78
CA LYS A 182 -1.16 9.34 -5.37
C LYS A 182 -1.63 9.45 -3.94
N LEU A 183 -2.84 8.96 -3.68
CA LEU A 183 -3.47 8.86 -2.37
C LEU A 183 -3.89 7.41 -2.12
N PHE A 184 -3.65 6.94 -0.92
CA PHE A 184 -3.95 5.58 -0.48
C PHE A 184 -4.77 5.62 0.80
N ARG A 185 -5.74 4.74 0.92
CA ARG A 185 -6.37 4.45 2.20
C ARG A 185 -5.36 3.72 3.10
N ASN A 186 -5.13 4.20 4.32
CA ASN A 186 -4.16 3.62 5.25
C ASN A 186 -4.68 2.30 5.82
N THR A 187 -4.56 1.24 5.05
CA THR A 187 -4.99 -0.12 5.42
C THR A 187 -3.81 -0.97 5.91
N PRO A 188 -4.05 -2.02 6.72
CA PRO A 188 -3.01 -3.00 7.04
C PRO A 188 -2.34 -3.59 5.80
N HIS A 189 -3.14 -3.87 4.75
CA HIS A 189 -2.62 -4.38 3.48
C HIS A 189 -1.60 -3.42 2.83
N LEU A 190 -1.89 -2.11 2.80
CA LEU A 190 -0.92 -1.13 2.29
C LEU A 190 0.38 -1.14 3.09
N ARG A 191 0.30 -1.24 4.43
CA ARG A 191 1.49 -1.30 5.30
C ARG A 191 2.36 -2.50 4.99
N THR A 192 1.75 -3.66 4.74
CA THR A 192 2.45 -4.88 4.29
C THR A 192 3.13 -4.66 2.93
N CYS A 193 2.44 -4.02 1.97
CA CYS A 193 3.01 -3.70 0.66
C CYS A 193 4.25 -2.78 0.72
N LEU A 194 4.32 -1.94 1.76
CA LEU A 194 5.44 -1.01 2.00
C LEU A 194 6.58 -1.62 2.84
N ALA A 195 6.41 -2.82 3.40
CA ALA A 195 7.40 -3.42 4.30
C ALA A 195 8.75 -3.67 3.60
N ALA A 196 8.73 -4.34 2.44
CA ALA A 196 9.92 -4.64 1.66
C ALA A 196 10.35 -3.47 0.76
N PRO A 197 11.67 -3.25 0.55
CA PRO A 197 12.19 -2.28 -0.41
C PRO A 197 11.62 -2.47 -1.82
N PHE A 198 11.54 -1.39 -2.60
CA PHE A 198 11.20 -1.49 -4.00
C PHE A 198 12.39 -1.97 -4.82
N THR A 199 12.12 -2.82 -5.81
CA THR A 199 13.14 -3.42 -6.69
C THR A 199 13.07 -2.89 -8.12
N ALA A 200 11.93 -2.32 -8.52
CA ALA A 200 11.73 -1.80 -9.87
C ALA A 200 12.31 -0.38 -10.09
N GLY A 201 13.07 0.16 -9.13
CA GLY A 201 13.73 1.47 -9.25
C GLY A 201 12.74 2.57 -9.66
N TRP A 202 12.93 3.16 -10.83
CA TRP A 202 12.08 4.22 -11.35
C TRP A 202 10.61 3.79 -11.57
N LEU A 203 10.36 2.49 -11.81
CA LEU A 203 8.99 1.94 -11.98
C LEU A 203 8.34 1.52 -10.66
N PHE A 204 8.80 2.03 -9.53
CA PHE A 204 8.25 1.70 -8.20
C PHE A 204 6.74 1.94 -8.10
N ASP A 205 6.22 2.90 -8.84
CA ASP A 205 4.77 3.18 -8.92
C ASP A 205 3.98 1.96 -9.41
N VAL A 206 4.47 1.32 -10.48
CA VAL A 206 3.87 0.11 -11.03
C VAL A 206 4.06 -1.06 -10.08
N GLU A 207 5.23 -1.17 -9.45
CA GLU A 207 5.50 -2.19 -8.43
C GLU A 207 4.57 -2.03 -7.22
N LEU A 208 4.35 -0.80 -6.74
CA LEU A 208 3.43 -0.54 -5.64
C LEU A 208 1.99 -0.92 -6.01
N PHE A 209 1.54 -0.55 -7.20
CA PHE A 209 0.23 -0.95 -7.70
C PHE A 209 0.12 -2.47 -7.82
N LEU A 210 1.18 -3.15 -8.27
CA LEU A 210 1.24 -4.60 -8.35
C LEU A 210 1.14 -5.25 -6.96
N ARG A 211 1.84 -4.71 -5.96
CA ARG A 211 1.79 -5.20 -4.57
C ARG A 211 0.41 -4.99 -3.94
N ILE A 212 -0.25 -3.85 -4.20
CA ILE A 212 -1.59 -3.54 -3.70
C ILE A 212 -2.66 -4.33 -4.46
N SER A 213 -2.49 -4.49 -5.80
CA SER A 213 -3.45 -5.24 -6.60
C SER A 213 -3.40 -6.70 -6.20
N ASN A 214 -4.44 -7.17 -5.51
CA ASN A 214 -4.61 -8.60 -5.32
C ASN A 214 -5.19 -9.19 -6.62
N PRO A 215 -4.44 -10.01 -7.39
CA PRO A 215 -4.90 -10.55 -8.65
C PRO A 215 -6.05 -11.57 -8.50
N GLU A 216 -6.23 -12.14 -7.32
CA GLU A 216 -7.31 -13.09 -7.03
C GLU A 216 -8.64 -12.38 -6.75
N LYS A 217 -8.58 -11.18 -6.22
CA LYS A 217 -9.73 -10.29 -6.19
C LYS A 217 -9.75 -9.57 -7.53
N LYS A 218 -10.85 -9.59 -8.26
CA LYS A 218 -11.09 -8.71 -9.41
C LYS A 218 -11.11 -7.24 -8.92
N THR A 219 -9.97 -6.75 -8.44
CA THR A 219 -9.76 -5.49 -7.73
C THR A 219 -9.75 -4.27 -8.65
N ARG A 220 -10.34 -4.40 -9.86
CA ARG A 220 -10.63 -3.24 -10.73
C ARG A 220 -11.43 -2.16 -10.02
N LYS A 221 -12.07 -2.48 -8.89
CA LYS A 221 -12.92 -1.56 -8.12
C LYS A 221 -12.18 -0.75 -7.06
N ASN A 222 -10.94 -1.11 -6.71
CA ASN A 222 -10.22 -0.45 -5.62
C ASN A 222 -9.28 0.67 -6.09
N PHE A 223 -9.12 0.85 -7.41
CA PHE A 223 -8.27 1.88 -8.01
C PHE A 223 -9.14 2.89 -8.76
N PHE A 224 -8.89 4.16 -8.53
CA PHE A 224 -9.53 5.25 -9.25
C PHE A 224 -8.47 6.14 -9.91
N GLU A 225 -8.49 6.22 -11.23
CA GLU A 225 -7.63 7.08 -12.02
C GLU A 225 -8.29 8.46 -12.17
N TYR A 226 -7.79 9.44 -11.40
CA TYR A 226 -8.31 10.79 -11.41
C TYR A 226 -7.63 11.62 -12.50
N PRO A 227 -8.37 12.11 -13.48
CA PRO A 227 -7.80 12.98 -14.50
C PRO A 227 -7.49 14.36 -13.92
N VAL A 228 -6.19 14.66 -13.72
CA VAL A 228 -5.78 15.98 -13.23
C VAL A 228 -6.19 17.06 -14.21
N LEU A 229 -6.71 18.19 -13.68
CA LEU A 229 -7.19 19.31 -14.49
C LEU A 229 -6.02 20.09 -15.11
N GLU A 230 -4.97 20.25 -14.35
CA GLU A 230 -3.75 20.97 -14.74
C GLU A 230 -2.53 20.11 -14.44
N TRP A 231 -1.61 20.09 -15.37
CA TRP A 231 -0.31 19.48 -15.20
C TRP A 231 0.70 20.20 -16.08
N THR A 232 1.77 20.70 -15.47
CA THR A 232 2.82 21.42 -16.19
C THR A 232 4.14 20.71 -16.02
N GLU A 233 4.83 20.44 -17.13
CA GLU A 233 6.15 19.85 -17.09
C GLU A 233 7.16 20.82 -16.49
N VAL A 234 7.82 20.42 -15.39
CA VAL A 234 8.89 21.21 -14.79
C VAL A 234 10.23 20.71 -15.32
N PRO A 235 11.08 21.58 -15.89
CA PRO A 235 12.43 21.21 -16.36
C PRO A 235 13.30 20.66 -15.23
N GLY A 236 14.22 19.73 -15.55
CA GLY A 236 15.21 19.22 -14.60
C GLY A 236 14.99 17.77 -14.12
N SER A 237 14.09 17.03 -14.75
CA SER A 237 13.97 15.58 -14.51
C SER A 237 15.16 14.81 -15.11
N ASN A 238 15.98 14.18 -14.24
CA ASN A 238 17.22 13.47 -14.60
C ASN A 238 16.99 11.97 -14.88
N ILE A 239 15.90 11.58 -15.55
CA ILE A 239 15.66 10.17 -15.89
C ILE A 239 16.58 9.79 -17.04
N LYS A 240 17.55 8.93 -16.79
CA LYS A 240 18.43 8.38 -17.79
C LYS A 240 17.74 7.21 -18.51
N PHE A 241 18.00 7.04 -19.79
CA PHE A 241 17.46 5.92 -20.60
C PHE A 241 17.82 4.56 -19.98
N SER A 242 19.02 4.45 -19.39
CA SER A 242 19.46 3.26 -18.63
C SER A 242 18.52 2.91 -17.47
N ASP A 243 17.96 3.92 -16.79
CA ASP A 243 17.08 3.71 -15.62
C ASP A 243 15.74 3.14 -16.05
N VAL A 244 15.26 3.55 -17.24
CA VAL A 244 14.03 3.00 -17.84
C VAL A 244 14.22 1.54 -18.23
N ILE A 245 15.35 1.18 -18.84
CA ILE A 245 15.65 -0.21 -19.24
C ILE A 245 15.81 -1.08 -17.99
N ASN A 246 16.63 -0.66 -17.02
CA ASN A 246 16.87 -1.44 -15.81
C ASN A 246 15.59 -1.62 -14.97
N GLY A 247 14.78 -0.57 -14.83
CA GLY A 247 13.48 -0.64 -14.19
C GLY A 247 12.52 -1.57 -14.94
N GLY A 248 12.53 -1.55 -16.28
CA GLY A 248 11.75 -2.44 -17.12
C GLY A 248 12.11 -3.92 -16.95
N LEU A 249 13.41 -4.24 -16.91
CA LEU A 249 13.91 -5.60 -16.69
C LEU A 249 13.52 -6.11 -15.28
N SER A 250 13.71 -5.28 -14.26
CA SER A 250 13.32 -5.60 -12.89
C SER A 250 11.82 -5.83 -12.77
N MET A 251 11.01 -4.98 -13.38
CA MET A 251 9.55 -5.14 -13.41
C MET A 251 9.13 -6.41 -14.15
N MET A 252 9.76 -6.73 -15.29
CA MET A 252 9.49 -7.96 -16.02
C MET A 252 9.79 -9.19 -15.17
N SER A 253 10.90 -9.17 -14.43
CA SER A 253 11.25 -10.24 -13.47
C SER A 253 10.18 -10.39 -12.39
N LEU A 254 9.68 -9.29 -11.81
CA LEU A 254 8.60 -9.32 -10.83
C LEU A 254 7.30 -9.88 -11.42
N ILE A 255 6.92 -9.46 -12.62
CA ILE A 255 5.72 -9.94 -13.32
C ILE A 255 5.86 -11.46 -13.60
N LEU A 256 6.99 -11.90 -14.13
CA LEU A 256 7.25 -13.31 -14.41
C LEU A 256 7.26 -14.15 -13.13
N ASN A 257 7.85 -13.65 -12.06
CA ASN A 257 7.82 -14.33 -10.77
C ASN A 257 6.40 -14.45 -10.23
N GLN A 258 5.61 -13.38 -10.30
CA GLN A 258 4.19 -13.44 -9.94
C GLN A 258 3.40 -14.39 -10.84
N TRP A 259 3.65 -14.39 -12.14
CA TRP A 259 3.00 -15.34 -13.06
C TRP A 259 3.41 -16.79 -12.78
N LYS A 260 4.69 -17.04 -12.48
CA LYS A 260 5.15 -18.38 -12.06
C LYS A 260 4.47 -18.82 -10.76
N ILE A 261 4.33 -17.93 -9.79
CA ILE A 261 3.60 -18.17 -8.55
C ILE A 261 2.12 -18.45 -8.88
N ARG A 262 1.46 -17.60 -9.69
CA ARG A 262 0.06 -17.79 -10.13
C ARG A 262 -0.13 -19.09 -10.91
N ALA A 263 0.76 -19.43 -11.85
CA ALA A 263 0.67 -20.65 -12.64
C ALA A 263 0.80 -21.90 -11.75
N LYS A 264 1.69 -21.85 -10.74
CA LYS A 264 1.80 -22.94 -9.74
C LYS A 264 0.52 -23.10 -8.92
N PHE A 265 -0.25 -22.03 -8.72
CA PHE A 265 -1.51 -22.07 -7.96
C PHE A 265 -2.74 -22.33 -8.84
N HIS A 266 -2.70 -21.97 -10.13
CA HIS A 266 -3.82 -22.21 -11.05
C HIS A 266 -3.90 -23.70 -11.48
N ASP A 267 -2.78 -24.40 -11.48
CA ASP A 267 -2.74 -25.83 -11.66
C ASP A 267 -2.97 -26.51 -10.29
N GLY A 268 -4.23 -26.55 -9.86
CA GLY A 268 -4.69 -27.07 -8.57
C GLY A 268 -4.36 -28.55 -8.32
N ARG A 269 -3.46 -29.14 -9.09
CA ARG A 269 -2.96 -30.51 -8.95
C ARG A 269 -1.49 -30.59 -8.56
N LYS A 270 -0.72 -29.47 -8.49
CA LYS A 270 0.69 -29.53 -8.07
C LYS A 270 0.80 -29.13 -6.59
N GLN A 271 1.05 -30.11 -5.76
CA GLN A 271 1.44 -29.92 -4.37
C GLN A 271 2.70 -29.05 -4.29
N LEU A 272 2.71 -28.07 -3.37
CA LEU A 272 3.92 -27.32 -3.02
C LEU A 272 5.05 -28.31 -2.69
N PRO A 273 6.30 -28.06 -3.13
CA PRO A 273 7.42 -28.93 -2.79
C PRO A 273 7.49 -29.15 -1.27
N SER A 274 7.61 -30.38 -0.84
CA SER A 274 7.59 -30.74 0.59
C SER A 274 8.74 -30.12 1.39
N ASN A 275 9.84 -29.79 0.72
CA ASN A 275 11.03 -29.18 1.31
C ASN A 275 10.93 -27.66 1.53
N THR A 276 9.95 -26.98 0.91
CA THR A 276 9.76 -25.53 1.04
C THR A 276 8.55 -25.13 1.88
N ARG A 277 7.80 -26.12 2.40
CA ARG A 277 6.60 -25.89 3.19
C ARG A 277 6.69 -26.44 4.59
N GLN A 278 6.06 -25.77 5.53
CA GLN A 278 5.77 -26.29 6.87
C GLN A 278 4.27 -26.31 7.10
N VAL A 279 3.75 -27.38 7.69
CA VAL A 279 2.33 -27.49 8.06
C VAL A 279 2.23 -27.48 9.58
N LEU A 280 1.59 -26.45 10.11
CA LEU A 280 1.29 -26.29 11.53
C LEU A 280 -0.19 -26.62 11.73
N ARG A 281 -0.48 -27.68 12.50
CA ARG A 281 -1.84 -28.17 12.74
C ARG A 281 -2.32 -27.80 14.13
N CYS A 282 -3.57 -27.33 14.21
CA CYS A 282 -4.28 -27.13 15.45
C CYS A 282 -5.14 -28.36 15.78
N GLY A 283 -5.35 -28.61 17.08
CA GLY A 283 -6.31 -29.55 17.57
C GLY A 283 -7.76 -29.11 17.44
N ASP A 284 -8.64 -29.63 18.31
CA ASP A 284 -10.09 -29.40 18.24
C ASP A 284 -10.52 -27.96 18.61
N SER A 285 -9.66 -27.19 19.29
CA SER A 285 -9.95 -25.81 19.69
C SER A 285 -8.85 -24.86 19.25
N LEU A 286 -9.23 -23.71 18.68
CA LEU A 286 -8.32 -22.64 18.30
C LEU A 286 -8.40 -21.52 19.34
N THR A 287 -7.34 -21.35 20.12
CA THR A 287 -7.20 -20.36 21.20
C THR A 287 -6.01 -19.42 20.94
N LEU A 288 -5.94 -18.32 21.65
CA LEU A 288 -4.78 -17.41 21.59
C LEU A 288 -3.47 -18.11 21.98
N GLN A 289 -3.53 -19.04 22.94
CA GLN A 289 -2.36 -19.81 23.36
C GLN A 289 -1.88 -20.75 22.27
N SER A 290 -2.80 -21.46 21.57
CA SER A 290 -2.45 -22.34 20.46
C SER A 290 -1.84 -21.58 19.29
N LEU A 291 -2.32 -20.36 19.01
CA LEU A 291 -1.76 -19.48 17.97
C LEU A 291 -0.34 -19.04 18.32
N LYS A 292 -0.09 -18.59 19.55
CA LYS A 292 1.26 -18.20 19.99
C LYS A 292 2.24 -19.38 19.94
N SER A 293 1.80 -20.56 20.32
CA SER A 293 2.62 -21.78 20.19
C SER A 293 2.95 -22.12 18.74
N MET A 294 2.02 -21.89 17.81
CA MET A 294 2.29 -22.09 16.38
C MET A 294 3.32 -21.08 15.84
N GLU A 295 3.25 -19.84 16.27
CA GLU A 295 4.20 -18.80 15.86
C GLU A 295 5.65 -19.16 16.25
N THR A 296 5.84 -19.72 17.44
CA THR A 296 7.17 -20.14 17.93
C THR A 296 7.73 -21.40 17.26
N LEU A 297 6.88 -22.17 16.56
CA LEU A 297 7.27 -23.40 15.88
C LEU A 297 7.64 -23.21 14.41
N VAL A 298 7.62 -21.98 13.91
CA VAL A 298 7.90 -21.69 12.49
C VAL A 298 9.38 -21.93 12.18
N ASP A 299 9.63 -22.79 11.20
CA ASP A 299 10.94 -23.05 10.64
C ASP A 299 11.37 -21.90 9.71
N GLU A 300 12.47 -21.24 10.04
CA GLU A 300 13.01 -20.12 9.28
C GLU A 300 13.41 -20.47 7.84
N THR A 301 13.70 -21.74 7.58
CA THR A 301 14.12 -22.23 6.26
C THR A 301 12.96 -22.46 5.29
N LYS A 302 11.71 -22.30 5.72
CA LYS A 302 10.51 -22.57 4.92
C LYS A 302 9.91 -21.26 4.37
N ASP A 303 9.59 -21.28 3.09
CA ASP A 303 8.96 -20.14 2.40
C ASP A 303 7.45 -20.10 2.57
N PHE A 304 6.84 -21.27 2.80
CA PHE A 304 5.39 -21.44 2.88
C PHE A 304 4.97 -22.02 4.22
N ILE A 305 4.10 -21.32 4.92
CA ILE A 305 3.55 -21.74 6.22
C ILE A 305 2.07 -22.09 6.04
N ILE A 306 1.73 -23.36 6.20
CA ILE A 306 0.36 -23.84 6.12
C ILE A 306 -0.19 -23.95 7.54
N LEU A 307 -1.17 -23.13 7.87
CA LEU A 307 -1.91 -23.14 9.13
C LEU A 307 -3.17 -23.98 8.93
N ASP A 308 -3.14 -25.21 9.40
CA ASP A 308 -4.22 -26.18 9.20
C ASP A 308 -5.15 -26.24 10.42
N PHE A 309 -6.30 -25.57 10.30
CA PHE A 309 -7.39 -25.55 11.28
C PHE A 309 -8.58 -26.41 10.88
N SER A 310 -8.42 -27.33 9.93
CA SER A 310 -9.51 -28.14 9.39
C SER A 310 -10.22 -29.01 10.44
N LYS A 311 -9.55 -29.32 11.55
CA LYS A 311 -10.09 -30.11 12.66
C LYS A 311 -10.69 -29.27 13.80
N VAL A 312 -10.58 -27.95 13.73
CA VAL A 312 -11.07 -27.05 14.78
C VAL A 312 -12.59 -27.08 14.84
N LYS A 313 -13.13 -27.34 16.03
CA LYS A 313 -14.56 -27.36 16.32
C LYS A 313 -15.04 -26.16 17.11
N SER A 314 -14.12 -25.47 17.78
CA SER A 314 -14.45 -24.30 18.61
C SER A 314 -13.38 -23.21 18.48
N LEU A 315 -13.82 -21.95 18.64
CA LEU A 315 -12.98 -20.76 18.59
C LEU A 315 -12.96 -20.05 19.93
N GLY A 316 -11.78 -19.62 20.35
CA GLY A 316 -11.62 -18.67 21.43
C GLY A 316 -11.93 -17.22 20.97
N PRO A 317 -12.13 -16.30 21.93
CA PRO A 317 -12.33 -14.89 21.62
C PRO A 317 -11.10 -14.28 20.94
N SER A 318 -11.32 -13.34 20.03
CA SER A 318 -10.28 -12.54 19.33
C SER A 318 -9.27 -13.36 18.49
N VAL A 319 -9.52 -14.65 18.28
CA VAL A 319 -8.61 -15.57 17.58
C VAL A 319 -8.28 -15.06 16.16
N PHE A 320 -9.27 -14.62 15.40
CA PHE A 320 -9.04 -14.19 14.01
C PHE A 320 -8.26 -12.87 13.91
N THR A 321 -8.39 -11.98 14.88
CA THR A 321 -7.58 -10.75 14.94
C THR A 321 -6.10 -11.10 15.14
N THR A 322 -5.81 -11.92 16.15
CA THR A 322 -4.43 -12.37 16.43
C THR A 322 -3.87 -13.22 15.28
N LEU A 323 -4.68 -14.08 14.66
CA LEU A 323 -4.26 -14.86 13.50
C LEU A 323 -3.89 -13.96 12.32
N THR A 324 -4.63 -12.87 12.10
CA THR A 324 -4.30 -11.87 11.08
C THR A 324 -2.94 -11.23 11.35
N GLU A 325 -2.67 -10.83 12.60
CA GLU A 325 -1.39 -10.24 13.02
C GLU A 325 -0.22 -11.23 12.83
N ILE A 326 -0.39 -12.48 13.21
CA ILE A 326 0.63 -13.53 13.04
C ILE A 326 0.92 -13.78 11.55
N CYS A 327 -0.11 -13.85 10.72
CA CYS A 327 0.07 -14.02 9.28
C CYS A 327 0.74 -12.81 8.61
N GLU A 328 0.46 -11.60 9.10
CA GLU A 328 1.17 -10.39 8.67
C GLU A 328 2.65 -10.44 9.08
N ASN A 329 2.97 -10.90 10.29
CA ASN A 329 4.34 -11.10 10.74
C ASN A 329 5.08 -12.11 9.87
N PHE A 330 4.45 -13.22 9.47
CA PHE A 330 5.06 -14.18 8.55
C PHE A 330 5.39 -13.55 7.19
N ARG A 331 4.51 -12.72 6.64
CA ARG A 331 4.78 -11.99 5.40
C ARG A 331 5.91 -10.98 5.53
N LEU A 332 6.02 -10.32 6.69
CA LEU A 332 7.14 -9.43 6.98
C LEU A 332 8.50 -10.16 7.00
N GLN A 333 8.48 -11.44 7.35
CA GLN A 333 9.64 -12.34 7.32
C GLN A 333 9.87 -12.97 5.93
N GLY A 334 9.08 -12.60 4.91
CA GLY A 334 9.19 -13.15 3.56
C GLY A 334 8.51 -14.51 3.38
N LYS A 335 7.71 -14.95 4.35
CA LYS A 335 6.99 -16.23 4.33
C LYS A 335 5.55 -16.03 3.86
N GLU A 336 5.00 -16.99 3.09
CA GLU A 336 3.61 -16.95 2.64
C GLU A 336 2.72 -17.86 3.48
N PRO A 337 1.79 -17.31 4.30
CA PRO A 337 0.85 -18.08 5.07
C PRO A 337 -0.35 -18.54 4.24
N TYR A 338 -0.72 -19.80 4.40
CA TYR A 338 -1.95 -20.43 3.87
C TYR A 338 -2.79 -20.94 5.02
N ILE A 339 -4.10 -20.76 4.97
CA ILE A 339 -5.00 -21.07 6.07
C ILE A 339 -6.04 -22.07 5.59
N TYR A 340 -6.10 -23.24 6.24
CA TYR A 340 -7.18 -24.20 6.05
C TYR A 340 -8.18 -24.04 7.20
N LEU A 341 -9.43 -23.70 6.86
CA LEU A 341 -10.52 -23.56 7.81
C LEU A 341 -11.42 -24.80 7.79
N PRO A 342 -12.08 -25.14 8.91
CA PRO A 342 -13.09 -26.19 8.95
C PRO A 342 -14.37 -25.72 8.23
N ASP A 343 -15.14 -26.67 7.72
CA ASP A 343 -16.45 -26.42 7.08
C ASP A 343 -17.56 -26.30 8.15
N ILE A 344 -17.45 -25.27 8.96
CA ILE A 344 -18.40 -24.93 10.05
C ILE A 344 -18.84 -23.49 9.86
N ASP A 345 -20.14 -23.28 9.68
CA ASP A 345 -20.75 -21.99 9.32
C ASP A 345 -20.39 -20.86 10.29
N ASP A 346 -20.39 -21.12 11.58
CA ASP A 346 -20.05 -20.11 12.59
C ASP A 346 -18.59 -19.66 12.48
N ILE A 347 -17.67 -20.60 12.24
CA ILE A 347 -16.23 -20.32 12.05
C ILE A 347 -16.01 -19.57 10.74
N LEU A 348 -16.64 -20.02 9.66
CA LEU A 348 -16.54 -19.34 8.36
C LEU A 348 -17.14 -17.93 8.39
N SER A 349 -18.25 -17.76 9.10
CA SER A 349 -18.90 -16.46 9.29
C SER A 349 -18.02 -15.50 10.12
N ALA A 350 -17.38 -16.01 11.17
CA ALA A 350 -16.44 -15.25 11.98
C ALA A 350 -15.17 -14.88 11.20
N ALA A 351 -14.62 -15.80 10.41
CA ALA A 351 -13.47 -15.54 9.54
C ALA A 351 -13.80 -14.47 8.48
N ARG A 352 -15.03 -14.47 7.94
CA ARG A 352 -15.49 -13.43 6.97
C ARG A 352 -15.64 -12.06 7.62
N ARG A 353 -16.13 -11.97 8.85
CA ARG A 353 -16.25 -10.70 9.57
C ARG A 353 -14.88 -10.13 9.96
N SER A 354 -13.87 -10.97 10.10
CA SER A 354 -12.48 -10.56 10.29
C SER A 354 -11.83 -10.17 8.96
N SER A 355 -10.72 -9.46 9.00
CA SER A 355 -9.92 -9.15 7.81
C SER A 355 -9.18 -10.37 7.22
N LEU A 356 -9.21 -11.52 7.90
CA LEU A 356 -8.43 -12.71 7.57
C LEU A 356 -8.67 -13.18 6.14
N THR A 357 -9.93 -13.43 5.76
CA THR A 357 -10.29 -13.94 4.43
C THR A 357 -10.10 -12.91 3.31
N THR A 358 -9.93 -11.64 3.66
CA THR A 358 -9.63 -10.58 2.70
C THR A 358 -8.14 -10.41 2.47
N LEU A 359 -7.32 -10.74 3.46
CA LEU A 359 -5.88 -10.52 3.45
C LEU A 359 -5.08 -11.78 3.07
N PHE A 360 -5.59 -12.97 3.40
CA PHE A 360 -4.86 -14.23 3.25
C PHE A 360 -5.63 -15.28 2.44
N ASP A 361 -4.91 -16.23 1.85
CA ASP A 361 -5.51 -17.37 1.14
C ASP A 361 -6.07 -18.36 2.15
N CYS A 362 -7.39 -18.27 2.38
CA CYS A 362 -8.13 -19.17 3.26
C CYS A 362 -8.86 -20.23 2.44
N ARG A 363 -8.73 -21.51 2.80
CA ARG A 363 -9.31 -22.65 2.11
C ARG A 363 -10.16 -23.47 3.07
N VAL A 364 -11.21 -24.11 2.55
CA VAL A 364 -12.06 -25.04 3.29
C VAL A 364 -11.76 -26.45 2.80
N GLN A 365 -11.45 -27.37 3.72
CA GLN A 365 -11.15 -28.75 3.37
C GLN A 365 -12.46 -29.57 3.22
N ASN A 366 -12.61 -30.29 2.12
CA ASN A 366 -13.70 -31.24 1.84
C ASN A 366 -15.10 -30.71 1.56
N SER A 367 -15.28 -29.45 1.13
CA SER A 367 -16.60 -28.98 0.71
C SER A 367 -16.74 -28.87 -0.82
N LYS A 368 -17.97 -29.14 -1.35
CA LYS A 368 -18.36 -28.76 -2.72
C LYS A 368 -18.13 -27.26 -2.90
N PRO A 369 -17.91 -26.74 -4.15
CA PRO A 369 -17.68 -25.32 -4.35
C PRO A 369 -18.79 -24.50 -3.72
N VAL A 370 -18.52 -23.86 -2.60
CA VAL A 370 -19.42 -22.89 -2.02
C VAL A 370 -19.26 -21.64 -2.87
N ALA A 371 -20.27 -21.34 -3.69
CA ALA A 371 -20.34 -20.09 -4.41
C ALA A 371 -20.49 -18.96 -3.40
N PHE A 372 -19.38 -18.31 -3.04
CA PHE A 372 -19.40 -17.09 -2.24
C PHE A 372 -19.88 -15.93 -3.13
N GLN A 373 -21.12 -15.54 -2.96
CA GLN A 373 -21.62 -14.27 -3.48
C GLN A 373 -20.98 -13.13 -2.71
N GLY A 374 -19.88 -12.60 -3.24
CA GLY A 374 -19.12 -11.50 -2.69
C GLY A 374 -17.63 -11.85 -2.61
N ASN A 375 -16.89 -11.29 -3.47
CA ASN A 375 -15.45 -11.07 -3.67
C ASN A 375 -14.37 -11.78 -2.80
N ASN A 376 -14.69 -12.86 -2.07
CA ASN A 376 -13.74 -13.62 -1.26
C ASN A 376 -13.65 -15.06 -1.80
N ARG A 377 -12.51 -15.43 -2.34
CA ARG A 377 -12.23 -16.80 -2.76
C ARG A 377 -11.83 -17.64 -1.57
N LEU A 378 -12.74 -18.46 -1.10
CA LEU A 378 -12.39 -19.75 -0.51
C LEU A 378 -12.25 -20.73 -1.66
N SER A 379 -11.03 -21.11 -2.01
CA SER A 379 -10.80 -22.13 -3.03
C SER A 379 -10.79 -23.51 -2.39
N LEU A 380 -11.53 -24.43 -2.98
CA LEU A 380 -11.57 -25.83 -2.59
C LEU A 380 -10.31 -26.54 -3.09
N VAL A 381 -9.68 -27.27 -2.21
CA VAL A 381 -8.71 -28.30 -2.57
C VAL A 381 -9.34 -29.65 -2.28
N GLN A 382 -9.68 -30.39 -3.33
CA GLN A 382 -9.90 -31.81 -3.22
C GLN A 382 -8.52 -32.46 -3.00
N THR A 383 -8.36 -33.21 -1.94
CA THR A 383 -7.20 -34.09 -1.67
C THR A 383 -7.21 -35.27 -2.63
#